data_ffc7896d110945ef808d940410a4f015
#
_entry.id   ffc7896d110945ef808d940410a4f015
#
_cell.length_a   1.000
_cell.length_b   1.000
_cell.length_c   1.000
_cell.angle_alpha   90.00
_cell.angle_beta   90.00
_cell.angle_gamma   90.00
#
_symmetry.space_group_name_H-M   'P 1'
#
loop_
_entity.id
_entity.type
_entity.pdbx_description
1 polymer ?
#
loop_
_entity_poly.entity_id
_entity_poly.type
_entity_poly.pdbx_seq_one_letter_code
_entity_poly.pdbx_strand_id
1 'polypeptide(L)'
;MFAPANSQRSSSSSGFAGTYRQIGVQTGVGGASPHQLVLMLYDGYNDSVNDARAAMKSGQMEAKGKAIGRALRIVDEGLKASLDVKAGGAMAENMMAVYAYVLRRLSEANLSNDALLLDECLRVMEPLRSAWVAIRPQSAAAATSAAQSSASPSNSLNVQ
;
A
#
# COMPACT_ATOMS: atom_id res chain seq x y z
N MET A 1 -0.09 29.49 -36.25
CA MET A 1 -0.42 29.82 -34.88
C MET A 1 -0.18 28.57 -34.03
N PHE A 2 0.90 28.54 -33.30
CA PHE A 2 1.24 27.45 -32.42
C PHE A 2 0.94 27.85 -30.98
N ALA A 3 0.02 27.16 -30.31
CA ALA A 3 -0.19 27.31 -28.89
C ALA A 3 0.94 26.56 -28.14
N PRO A 4 1.56 27.15 -27.12
CA PRO A 4 2.56 26.45 -26.35
C PRO A 4 1.87 25.33 -25.55
N ALA A 5 2.35 24.13 -25.75
CA ALA A 5 1.95 22.98 -24.90
C ALA A 5 2.43 23.25 -23.48
N ASN A 6 1.50 23.60 -22.61
CA ASN A 6 1.75 23.70 -21.19
C ASN A 6 1.86 22.28 -20.61
N SER A 7 3.08 21.80 -20.47
CA SER A 7 3.36 20.56 -19.78
C SER A 7 3.05 20.72 -18.28
N GLN A 8 1.80 20.55 -17.91
CA GLN A 8 1.46 20.34 -16.53
C GLN A 8 1.99 18.95 -16.11
N ARG A 9 3.09 18.97 -15.41
CA ARG A 9 3.53 17.83 -14.60
C ARG A 9 2.50 17.64 -13.50
N SER A 10 1.46 16.88 -13.80
CA SER A 10 0.51 16.43 -12.80
C SER A 10 1.25 15.55 -11.82
N SER A 11 1.34 16.01 -10.60
CA SER A 11 1.90 15.28 -9.48
C SER A 11 1.26 13.91 -9.39
N SER A 12 2.08 12.88 -9.37
CA SER A 12 1.70 11.46 -9.26
C SER A 12 0.86 11.10 -8.03
N SER A 13 0.71 12.00 -7.07
CA SER A 13 -0.13 11.82 -5.88
C SER A 13 -1.64 11.76 -6.18
N SER A 14 -2.09 12.39 -7.26
CA SER A 14 -3.50 12.38 -7.66
C SER A 14 -3.96 11.01 -8.18
N GLY A 15 -3.07 10.26 -8.83
CA GLY A 15 -3.38 8.92 -9.35
C GLY A 15 -3.62 7.89 -8.26
N PHE A 16 -2.84 7.92 -7.20
CA PHE A 16 -3.01 7.00 -6.07
C PHE A 16 -4.33 7.20 -5.32
N ALA A 17 -4.74 8.43 -5.04
CA ALA A 17 -6.00 8.71 -4.37
C ALA A 17 -7.21 8.21 -5.18
N GLY A 18 -7.16 8.29 -6.52
CA GLY A 18 -8.19 7.75 -7.40
C GLY A 18 -8.28 6.22 -7.32
N THR A 19 -7.14 5.54 -7.34
CA THR A 19 -7.05 4.07 -7.24
C THR A 19 -7.59 3.57 -5.90
N TYR A 20 -7.25 4.24 -4.79
CA TYR A 20 -7.76 3.88 -3.47
C TYR A 20 -9.28 3.98 -3.37
N ARG A 21 -9.89 4.99 -3.97
CA ARG A 21 -11.36 5.13 -4.03
C ARG A 21 -12.00 4.02 -4.85
N GLN A 22 -11.43 3.63 -5.97
CA GLN A 22 -11.92 2.53 -6.81
C GLN A 22 -11.86 1.18 -6.10
N ILE A 23 -10.87 0.98 -5.24
CA ILE A 23 -10.70 -0.25 -4.45
C ILE A 23 -11.66 -0.28 -3.23
N GLY A 24 -12.35 0.81 -2.92
CA GLY A 24 -13.30 0.90 -1.82
C GLY A 24 -12.65 1.13 -0.45
N VAL A 25 -11.42 1.61 -0.40
CA VAL A 25 -10.77 2.11 0.81
C VAL A 25 -11.11 3.59 0.93
N GLN A 26 -12.18 3.91 1.64
CA GLN A 26 -12.78 5.24 1.58
C GLN A 26 -12.48 6.15 2.77
N THR A 27 -12.02 5.62 3.89
CA THR A 27 -11.84 6.41 5.11
C THR A 27 -10.40 6.89 5.26
N GLY A 28 -10.22 8.21 5.42
CA GLY A 28 -8.94 8.81 5.76
C GLY A 28 -7.97 9.04 4.59
N VAL A 29 -8.40 8.86 3.32
CA VAL A 29 -7.55 9.03 2.14
C VAL A 29 -7.13 10.49 1.93
N GLY A 30 -7.99 11.46 2.27
CA GLY A 30 -7.67 12.88 2.21
C GLY A 30 -6.70 13.28 3.31
N GLY A 31 -5.41 13.50 2.97
CA GLY A 31 -4.37 13.89 3.91
C GLY A 31 -3.53 12.73 4.48
N ALA A 32 -3.76 11.48 4.09
CA ALA A 32 -2.92 10.35 4.46
C ALA A 32 -1.56 10.40 3.74
N SER A 33 -0.47 10.10 4.47
CA SER A 33 0.86 9.94 3.88
C SER A 33 0.92 8.70 2.97
N PRO A 34 1.89 8.61 2.04
CA PRO A 34 2.09 7.40 1.24
C PRO A 34 2.24 6.12 2.09
N HIS A 35 2.93 6.21 3.21
CA HIS A 35 3.07 5.10 4.16
C HIS A 35 1.73 4.68 4.75
N GLN A 36 0.91 5.63 5.19
CA GLN A 36 -0.44 5.36 5.71
C GLN A 36 -1.37 4.76 4.65
N LEU A 37 -1.28 5.24 3.40
CA LEU A 37 -2.07 4.70 2.29
C LEU A 37 -1.76 3.21 2.04
N VAL A 38 -0.50 2.81 2.10
CA VAL A 38 -0.12 1.40 1.98
C VAL A 38 -0.66 0.57 3.15
N LEU A 39 -0.58 1.09 4.38
CA LEU A 39 -1.16 0.40 5.54
C LEU A 39 -2.68 0.22 5.39
N MET A 40 -3.38 1.22 4.89
CA MET A 40 -4.82 1.12 4.60
C MET A 40 -5.13 0.05 3.55
N LEU A 41 -4.24 -0.17 2.57
CA LEU A 41 -4.37 -1.26 1.60
C LEU A 41 -4.22 -2.63 2.27
N TYR A 42 -3.23 -2.81 3.13
CA TYR A 42 -3.08 -4.05 3.89
C TYR A 42 -4.29 -4.32 4.80
N ASP A 43 -4.81 -3.31 5.47
CA ASP A 43 -5.99 -3.44 6.32
C ASP A 43 -7.23 -3.79 5.49
N GLY A 44 -7.46 -3.09 4.38
CA GLY A 44 -8.56 -3.40 3.46
C GLY A 44 -8.45 -4.79 2.83
N TYR A 45 -7.24 -5.27 2.57
CA TYR A 45 -6.99 -6.63 2.14
C TYR A 45 -7.40 -7.65 3.21
N ASN A 46 -6.94 -7.46 4.45
CA ASN A 46 -7.28 -8.33 5.57
C ASN A 46 -8.79 -8.39 5.80
N ASP A 47 -9.46 -7.25 5.79
CA ASP A 47 -10.92 -7.16 5.91
C ASP A 47 -11.61 -7.94 4.80
N SER A 48 -11.18 -7.76 3.55
CA SER A 48 -11.76 -8.43 2.38
C SER A 48 -11.60 -9.96 2.45
N VAL A 49 -10.42 -10.45 2.88
CA VAL A 49 -10.20 -11.89 3.02
C VAL A 49 -11.01 -12.48 4.17
N ASN A 50 -11.14 -11.76 5.29
CA ASN A 50 -11.98 -12.19 6.41
C ASN A 50 -13.47 -12.19 6.04
N ASP A 51 -13.95 -11.19 5.29
CA ASP A 51 -15.30 -11.18 4.76
C ASP A 51 -15.57 -12.37 3.84
N ALA A 52 -14.60 -12.72 2.99
CA ALA A 52 -14.69 -13.90 2.12
C ALA A 52 -14.78 -15.20 2.93
N ARG A 53 -13.98 -15.33 4.00
CA ARG A 53 -14.05 -16.49 4.91
C ARG A 53 -15.41 -16.61 5.58
N ALA A 54 -15.94 -15.50 6.09
CA ALA A 54 -17.27 -15.47 6.70
C ALA A 54 -18.36 -15.84 5.70
N ALA A 55 -18.28 -15.30 4.48
CA ALA A 55 -19.23 -15.61 3.40
C ALA A 55 -19.17 -17.09 2.97
N MET A 56 -17.97 -17.68 2.89
CA MET A 56 -17.82 -19.12 2.64
C MET A 56 -18.49 -19.96 3.72
N LYS A 57 -18.25 -19.61 4.98
CA LYS A 57 -18.80 -20.32 6.12
C LYS A 57 -20.34 -20.29 6.17
N SER A 58 -20.93 -19.18 5.73
CA SER A 58 -22.39 -19.00 5.70
C SER A 58 -23.02 -19.38 4.35
N GLY A 59 -22.24 -19.90 3.40
CA GLY A 59 -22.74 -20.32 2.08
C GLY A 59 -23.14 -19.18 1.16
N GLN A 60 -22.69 -17.97 1.43
CA GLN A 60 -23.02 -16.78 0.63
C GLN A 60 -22.02 -16.61 -0.53
N MET A 61 -22.23 -17.33 -1.63
CA MET A 61 -21.28 -17.40 -2.75
C MET A 61 -21.07 -16.06 -3.47
N GLU A 62 -22.10 -15.25 -3.63
CA GLU A 62 -21.98 -13.93 -4.23
C GLU A 62 -21.16 -12.98 -3.38
N ALA A 63 -21.41 -12.91 -2.08
CA ALA A 63 -20.65 -12.12 -1.11
C ALA A 63 -19.20 -12.56 -1.06
N LYS A 64 -18.94 -13.86 -1.08
CA LYS A 64 -17.58 -14.45 -1.18
C LYS A 64 -16.85 -13.93 -2.42
N GLY A 65 -17.46 -14.04 -3.58
CA GLY A 65 -16.87 -13.61 -4.86
C GLY A 65 -16.54 -12.11 -4.87
N LYS A 66 -17.43 -11.27 -4.33
CA LYS A 66 -17.20 -9.82 -4.19
C LYS A 66 -16.03 -9.52 -3.25
N ALA A 67 -15.96 -10.20 -2.11
CA ALA A 67 -14.90 -10.01 -1.14
C ALA A 67 -13.53 -10.44 -1.69
N ILE A 68 -13.45 -11.60 -2.33
CA ILE A 68 -12.21 -12.05 -2.99
C ILE A 68 -11.83 -11.12 -4.13
N GLY A 69 -12.78 -10.68 -4.95
CA GLY A 69 -12.53 -9.71 -6.03
C GLY A 69 -11.97 -8.39 -5.51
N ARG A 70 -12.44 -7.92 -4.36
CA ARG A 70 -11.88 -6.73 -3.69
C ARG A 70 -10.45 -6.99 -3.22
N ALA A 71 -10.18 -8.11 -2.58
CA ALA A 71 -8.83 -8.48 -2.15
C ALA A 71 -7.84 -8.55 -3.33
N LEU A 72 -8.25 -9.18 -4.44
CA LEU A 72 -7.46 -9.25 -5.67
C LEU A 72 -7.09 -7.87 -6.20
N ARG A 73 -8.05 -6.95 -6.29
CA ARG A 73 -7.80 -5.58 -6.76
C ARG A 73 -6.88 -4.80 -5.82
N ILE A 74 -7.04 -4.95 -4.50
CA ILE A 74 -6.17 -4.30 -3.52
C ILE A 74 -4.72 -4.74 -3.73
N VAL A 75 -4.46 -6.03 -3.94
CA VAL A 75 -3.11 -6.55 -4.17
C VAL A 75 -2.58 -6.11 -5.53
N ASP A 76 -3.34 -6.30 -6.59
CA ASP A 76 -2.87 -6.07 -7.96
C ASP A 76 -2.79 -4.59 -8.32
N GLU A 77 -3.83 -3.84 -8.07
CA GLU A 77 -3.93 -2.41 -8.44
C GLU A 77 -3.39 -1.47 -7.35
N GLY A 78 -3.34 -1.92 -6.10
CA GLY A 78 -2.90 -1.12 -4.96
C GLY A 78 -1.47 -1.45 -4.53
N LEU A 79 -1.25 -2.61 -3.92
CA LEU A 79 0.03 -2.98 -3.32
C LEU A 79 1.14 -3.16 -4.36
N LYS A 80 0.89 -3.87 -5.45
CA LYS A 80 1.85 -4.02 -6.55
C LYS A 80 2.20 -2.68 -7.18
N ALA A 81 1.20 -1.86 -7.45
CA ALA A 81 1.40 -0.54 -8.05
C ALA A 81 2.16 0.44 -7.15
N SER A 82 2.16 0.23 -5.84
CA SER A 82 2.91 1.06 -4.88
C SER A 82 4.40 0.71 -4.79
N LEU A 83 4.82 -0.44 -5.34
CA LEU A 83 6.22 -0.86 -5.32
C LEU A 83 7.04 -0.16 -6.40
N ASP A 84 8.17 0.40 -5.98
CA ASP A 84 9.22 0.85 -6.89
C ASP A 84 10.28 -0.26 -6.99
N VAL A 85 10.18 -1.06 -8.05
CA VAL A 85 11.10 -2.19 -8.27
C VAL A 85 12.52 -1.72 -8.53
N LYS A 86 12.69 -0.55 -9.14
CA LYS A 86 14.03 0.00 -9.42
C LYS A 86 14.72 0.46 -8.14
N ALA A 87 14.02 1.22 -7.29
CA ALA A 87 14.56 1.71 -6.03
C ALA A 87 14.65 0.62 -4.96
N GLY A 88 13.69 -0.30 -4.93
CA GLY A 88 13.59 -1.37 -3.92
C GLY A 88 14.48 -2.59 -4.17
N GLY A 89 15.01 -2.76 -5.38
CA GLY A 89 15.90 -3.86 -5.73
C GLY A 89 15.33 -5.24 -5.41
N ALA A 90 16.17 -6.12 -4.85
CA ALA A 90 15.82 -7.49 -4.51
C ALA A 90 14.64 -7.60 -3.52
N MET A 91 14.50 -6.66 -2.59
CA MET A 91 13.38 -6.65 -1.65
C MET A 91 12.04 -6.43 -2.38
N ALA A 92 11.98 -5.46 -3.29
CA ALA A 92 10.78 -5.19 -4.07
C ALA A 92 10.44 -6.37 -5.00
N GLU A 93 11.44 -7.02 -5.59
CA GLU A 93 11.25 -8.23 -6.39
C GLU A 93 10.66 -9.37 -5.57
N ASN A 94 11.16 -9.59 -4.35
CA ASN A 94 10.62 -10.58 -3.42
C ASN A 94 9.17 -10.27 -3.04
N MET A 95 8.86 -9.02 -2.76
CA MET A 95 7.48 -8.59 -2.47
C MET A 95 6.55 -8.82 -3.67
N MET A 96 7.01 -8.52 -4.89
CA MET A 96 6.25 -8.81 -6.12
C MET A 96 5.96 -10.30 -6.27
N ALA A 97 6.92 -11.16 -5.96
CA ALA A 97 6.74 -12.62 -5.98
C ALA A 97 5.69 -13.08 -4.96
N VAL A 98 5.70 -12.52 -3.75
CA VAL A 98 4.69 -12.80 -2.72
C VAL A 98 3.30 -12.35 -3.19
N TYR A 99 3.17 -11.16 -3.75
CA TYR A 99 1.89 -10.67 -4.27
C TYR A 99 1.37 -11.53 -5.41
N ALA A 100 2.23 -11.95 -6.33
CA ALA A 100 1.84 -12.86 -7.41
C ALA A 100 1.36 -14.22 -6.86
N TYR A 101 2.02 -14.73 -5.84
CA TYR A 101 1.60 -15.94 -5.14
C TYR A 101 0.22 -15.79 -4.50
N VAL A 102 0.00 -14.71 -3.75
CA VAL A 102 -1.27 -14.42 -3.08
C VAL A 102 -2.41 -14.26 -4.07
N LEU A 103 -2.20 -13.55 -5.19
CA LEU A 103 -3.20 -13.39 -6.25
C LEU A 103 -3.65 -14.75 -6.80
N ARG A 104 -2.71 -15.66 -7.04
CA ARG A 104 -3.01 -17.01 -7.49
C ARG A 104 -3.80 -17.79 -6.45
N ARG A 105 -3.40 -17.75 -5.18
CA ARG A 105 -4.08 -18.48 -4.09
C ARG A 105 -5.47 -17.94 -3.80
N LEU A 106 -5.69 -16.62 -3.86
CA LEU A 106 -7.03 -16.02 -3.75
C LEU A 106 -7.96 -16.50 -4.88
N SER A 107 -7.46 -16.55 -6.12
CA SER A 107 -8.23 -17.04 -7.25
C SER A 107 -8.57 -18.53 -7.10
N GLU A 108 -7.62 -19.33 -6.64
CA GLU A 108 -7.82 -20.75 -6.37
C GLU A 108 -8.84 -20.96 -5.24
N ALA A 109 -8.75 -20.20 -4.15
CA ALA A 109 -9.73 -20.23 -3.06
C ALA A 109 -11.16 -19.94 -3.55
N ASN A 110 -11.30 -18.99 -4.46
CA ASN A 110 -12.60 -18.68 -5.05
C ASN A 110 -13.17 -19.82 -5.91
N LEU A 111 -12.31 -20.44 -6.71
CA LEU A 111 -12.72 -21.55 -7.58
C LEU A 111 -13.04 -22.83 -6.82
N SER A 112 -12.20 -23.19 -5.85
CA SER A 112 -12.34 -24.42 -5.07
C SER A 112 -13.24 -24.29 -3.84
N ASN A 113 -13.62 -23.07 -3.48
CA ASN A 113 -14.36 -22.74 -2.26
C ASN A 113 -13.63 -23.24 -0.99
N ASP A 114 -12.31 -23.06 -0.95
CA ASP A 114 -11.44 -23.54 0.10
C ASP A 114 -11.01 -22.41 1.04
N ALA A 115 -11.54 -22.39 2.25
CA ALA A 115 -11.22 -21.40 3.27
C ALA A 115 -9.77 -21.50 3.78
N LEU A 116 -9.13 -22.68 3.71
CA LEU A 116 -7.76 -22.86 4.13
C LEU A 116 -6.79 -22.07 3.27
N LEU A 117 -7.11 -21.91 1.99
CA LEU A 117 -6.32 -21.06 1.08
C LEU A 117 -6.42 -19.57 1.46
N LEU A 118 -7.57 -19.13 1.97
CA LEU A 118 -7.74 -17.77 2.50
C LEU A 118 -6.93 -17.57 3.79
N ASP A 119 -6.91 -18.56 4.66
CA ASP A 119 -6.07 -18.54 5.87
C ASP A 119 -4.58 -18.47 5.54
N GLU A 120 -4.16 -19.19 4.52
CA GLU A 120 -2.80 -19.14 4.00
C GLU A 120 -2.47 -17.74 3.47
N CYS A 121 -3.36 -17.14 2.69
CA CYS A 121 -3.20 -15.78 2.16
C CYS A 121 -3.01 -14.75 3.27
N LEU A 122 -3.78 -14.84 4.37
CA LEU A 122 -3.61 -13.97 5.53
C LEU A 122 -2.24 -14.16 6.18
N ARG A 123 -1.83 -15.40 6.40
CA ARG A 123 -0.54 -15.72 7.03
C ARG A 123 0.67 -15.25 6.21
N VAL A 124 0.59 -15.37 4.89
CA VAL A 124 1.68 -14.97 3.99
C VAL A 124 1.84 -13.46 3.95
N MET A 125 0.74 -12.69 4.05
CA MET A 125 0.76 -11.23 3.98
C MET A 125 1.09 -10.56 5.31
N GLU A 126 0.85 -11.22 6.44
CA GLU A 126 1.04 -10.60 7.77
C GLU A 126 2.47 -10.14 8.05
N PRO A 127 3.54 -10.90 7.71
CA PRO A 127 4.91 -10.42 7.88
C PRO A 127 5.21 -9.14 7.09
N LEU A 128 4.66 -9.00 5.88
CA LEU A 128 4.83 -7.81 5.05
C LEU A 128 4.14 -6.59 5.68
N ARG A 129 2.92 -6.78 6.15
CA ARG A 129 2.17 -5.74 6.87
C ARG A 129 2.91 -5.33 8.15
N SER A 130 3.33 -6.29 8.95
CA SER A 130 4.06 -6.03 10.20
C SER A 130 5.38 -5.29 9.96
N ALA A 131 6.13 -5.66 8.92
CA ALA A 131 7.34 -4.97 8.51
C ALA A 131 7.03 -3.52 8.09
N TRP A 132 5.94 -3.31 7.36
CA TRP A 132 5.52 -1.97 6.95
C TRP A 132 5.10 -1.09 8.12
N VAL A 133 4.38 -1.64 9.10
CA VAL A 133 4.06 -0.96 10.36
C VAL A 133 5.31 -0.54 11.11
N ALA A 134 6.35 -1.39 11.12
CA ALA A 134 7.61 -1.12 11.81
C ALA A 134 8.45 -0.03 11.13
N ILE A 135 8.32 0.16 9.81
CA ILE A 135 8.95 1.24 9.07
C ILE A 135 8.19 2.55 9.38
N ARG A 136 8.56 3.20 10.45
CA ARG A 136 8.03 4.55 10.71
C ARG A 136 8.63 5.53 9.71
N PRO A 137 7.88 6.55 9.26
CA PRO A 137 8.43 7.62 8.44
C PRO A 137 9.36 8.51 9.27
N GLN A 138 10.52 7.97 9.65
CA GLN A 138 11.57 8.73 10.35
C GLN A 138 12.24 9.73 9.42
N SER A 139 12.10 9.57 8.11
CA SER A 139 12.71 10.43 7.11
C SER A 139 12.22 11.89 7.16
N ALA A 140 10.98 12.15 7.51
CA ALA A 140 10.48 13.53 7.65
C ALA A 140 11.00 14.20 8.93
N ALA A 141 11.07 13.48 10.04
CA ALA A 141 11.61 14.00 11.31
C ALA A 141 13.14 14.16 11.27
N ALA A 142 13.85 13.23 10.62
CA ALA A 142 15.30 13.31 10.44
C ALA A 142 15.72 14.46 9.51
N ALA A 143 14.96 14.73 8.45
CA ALA A 143 15.21 15.86 7.56
C ALA A 143 15.00 17.20 8.26
N THR A 144 14.00 17.31 9.13
CA THR A 144 13.75 18.53 9.92
C THR A 144 14.83 18.75 10.96
N SER A 145 15.32 17.70 11.61
CA SER A 145 16.40 17.79 12.61
C SER A 145 17.75 18.13 11.98
N ALA A 146 18.06 17.61 10.78
CA ALA A 146 19.29 17.94 10.08
C ALA A 146 19.30 19.38 9.56
N ALA A 147 18.17 19.92 9.16
CA ALA A 147 18.04 21.31 8.73
C ALA A 147 18.19 22.33 9.88
N GLN A 148 17.85 21.92 11.11
CA GLN A 148 17.98 22.77 12.29
C GLN A 148 19.38 22.79 12.88
N SER A 149 20.20 21.75 12.69
CA SER A 149 21.57 21.71 13.18
C SER A 149 22.57 22.45 12.30
N SER A 150 22.23 22.80 11.08
CA SER A 150 23.07 23.59 10.18
C SER A 150 22.91 25.12 10.28
N ALA A 151 22.03 25.59 11.15
CA ALA A 151 21.70 27.00 11.32
C ALA A 151 22.28 27.60 12.63
N SER A 152 23.47 27.21 13.05
CA SER A 152 24.17 27.92 14.10
C SER A 152 25.10 28.96 13.47
N PRO A 153 24.83 30.26 13.63
CA PRO A 153 25.81 31.28 13.26
C PRO A 153 26.92 31.29 14.27
N SER A 154 28.10 31.00 13.82
CA SER A 154 29.31 31.30 14.58
C SER A 154 29.48 32.82 14.68
N ASN A 155 29.02 33.39 15.79
CA ASN A 155 29.33 34.76 16.12
C ASN A 155 30.62 34.79 16.93
N SER A 156 31.73 34.86 16.25
CA SER A 156 33.00 35.20 16.84
C SER A 156 33.13 36.74 16.86
N LEU A 157 32.66 37.33 17.90
CA LEU A 157 33.07 38.72 18.23
C LEU A 157 34.46 38.70 18.81
N ASN A 158 35.40 39.08 18.01
CA ASN A 158 36.72 39.53 18.42
C ASN A 158 36.58 40.95 18.97
N VAL A 159 36.82 41.15 20.26
CA VAL A 159 37.03 42.49 20.85
C VAL A 159 38.39 42.48 21.54
N GLN A 160 39.20 43.41 21.09
CA GLN A 160 40.41 43.84 21.76
C GLN A 160 40.12 44.39 23.15
#